data_88ba8301982f71de3313392b0d55b6bc
#
_entry.id   88ba8301982f71de3313392b0d55b6bc
#
_cell.length_a   1.000
_cell.length_b   1.000
_cell.length_c   1.000
_cell.angle_alpha   90.00
_cell.angle_beta   90.00
_cell.angle_gamma   90.00
#
_symmetry.space_group_name_H-M   'P 1'
#
loop_
_entity.id
_entity.type
_entity.pdbx_description
1 polymer ?
#
loop_
_entity_poly.entity_id
_entity_poly.type
_entity_poly.pdbx_seq_one_letter_code
_entity_poly.pdbx_strand_id
1 'polypeptide(L)'
;MITKLKYLIIFALVYFFSPNGLSSLPNLTLNFLLKETLKLTATQLAYFSAITILGWAIKPLWGLISDLIPIFGSKRKSYLVLTSLLAAFCWLILAFTQNYNVWLLLIILTISSFAYAFQDVVTDALMIEIGKKEKRLAEFQSVQWLTVSIAQIITGFTGGLAAEKLRAQTTFGIAVLFPLIVALIVLILLRKTEEEPVLKFKEFKDNFKSAILTKEFLLVNLFLFFWRFSPSFGAPMFYYQVDVLKFSKFFLGTLASLGAIGSALGAIIFAYLTKKIKFKKLLFWSVFLGGILTFEALIYLTPFIKQNLFLARALAIFDSLLFGILGMIFFLTMLTFAAQKTDPKLAGSIFAFITSIMNVGLMGSSALGGWLYEKIGLAPLIIISGVTSLVILVFLPFLKVEE
;
A
#
# COMPACT_ATOMS: atom_id res chain seq x y z
N MET A 1 -0.25 9.49 -32.44
CA MET A 1 0.83 8.70 -31.80
C MET A 1 1.50 9.47 -30.66
N ILE A 2 1.87 10.71 -30.81
CA ILE A 2 2.55 11.55 -29.79
C ILE A 2 1.73 11.72 -28.50
N THR A 3 0.42 11.99 -28.61
CA THR A 3 -0.47 12.16 -27.44
C THR A 3 -0.58 10.88 -26.60
N LYS A 4 -0.62 9.72 -27.26
CA LYS A 4 -0.74 8.40 -26.60
C LYS A 4 0.49 8.04 -25.77
N LEU A 5 1.70 8.30 -26.29
CA LEU A 5 2.95 8.07 -25.59
C LEU A 5 3.11 9.02 -24.39
N LYS A 6 2.59 10.24 -24.51
CA LYS A 6 2.64 11.26 -23.47
C LYS A 6 1.95 10.80 -22.17
N TYR A 7 0.72 10.26 -22.22
CA TYR A 7 0.02 9.81 -21.01
C TYR A 7 0.66 8.58 -20.38
N LEU A 8 1.19 7.64 -21.18
CA LEU A 8 2.00 6.53 -20.66
C LEU A 8 3.19 7.03 -19.86
N ILE A 9 3.92 8.01 -20.41
CA ILE A 9 5.08 8.62 -19.72
C ILE A 9 4.63 9.32 -18.44
N ILE A 10 3.52 10.10 -18.48
CA ILE A 10 3.03 10.81 -17.30
C ILE A 10 2.69 9.79 -16.19
N PHE A 11 1.90 8.76 -16.49
CA PHE A 11 1.54 7.75 -15.48
C PHE A 11 2.76 6.97 -15.01
N ALA A 12 3.64 6.53 -15.92
CA ALA A 12 4.89 5.87 -15.54
C ALA A 12 5.69 6.71 -14.54
N LEU A 13 5.94 7.98 -14.84
CA LEU A 13 6.73 8.85 -13.97
C LEU A 13 6.02 9.18 -12.66
N VAL A 14 4.70 9.49 -12.69
CA VAL A 14 3.95 9.81 -11.47
C VAL A 14 3.95 8.62 -10.51
N TYR A 15 3.71 7.40 -11.00
CA TYR A 15 3.72 6.21 -10.16
C TYR A 15 5.13 5.79 -9.73
N PHE A 16 6.14 6.02 -10.57
CA PHE A 16 7.54 5.77 -10.20
C PHE A 16 7.99 6.60 -9.00
N PHE A 17 7.59 7.87 -8.96
CA PHE A 17 7.91 8.79 -7.87
C PHE A 17 6.84 8.82 -6.76
N SER A 18 5.77 8.03 -6.87
CA SER A 18 4.65 7.96 -5.92
C SER A 18 5.07 7.43 -4.54
N PRO A 19 4.17 7.49 -3.53
CA PRO A 19 4.42 6.91 -2.21
C PRO A 19 4.65 5.39 -2.23
N ASN A 20 4.07 4.69 -3.21
CA ASN A 20 4.32 3.27 -3.43
C ASN A 20 5.59 3.00 -4.25
N GLY A 21 6.18 4.04 -4.85
CA GLY A 21 7.42 4.00 -5.62
C GLY A 21 8.60 4.60 -4.84
N LEU A 22 9.36 5.51 -5.47
CA LEU A 22 10.59 6.08 -4.89
C LEU A 22 10.36 6.88 -3.60
N SER A 23 9.18 7.48 -3.39
CA SER A 23 8.87 8.17 -2.14
C SER A 23 8.82 7.24 -0.92
N SER A 24 8.88 5.91 -1.10
CA SER A 24 9.02 4.94 -0.01
C SER A 24 10.46 4.80 0.55
N LEU A 25 11.45 5.40 -0.09
CA LEU A 25 12.87 5.33 0.29
C LEU A 25 13.14 5.61 1.78
N PRO A 26 12.52 6.59 2.44
CA PRO A 26 12.80 6.89 3.85
C PRO A 26 12.16 5.93 4.84
N ASN A 27 11.32 4.98 4.41
CA ASN A 27 10.53 4.13 5.31
C ASN A 27 11.42 3.32 6.27
N LEU A 28 12.51 2.74 5.78
CA LEU A 28 13.41 1.96 6.63
C LEU A 28 14.17 2.85 7.60
N THR A 29 14.67 4.00 7.15
CA THR A 29 15.29 5.02 8.01
C THR A 29 14.33 5.48 9.11
N LEU A 30 13.07 5.71 8.78
CA LEU A 30 12.03 6.08 9.74
C LEU A 30 11.81 4.99 10.79
N ASN A 31 11.69 3.72 10.39
CA ASN A 31 11.51 2.61 11.33
C ASN A 31 12.69 2.51 12.31
N PHE A 32 13.92 2.70 11.84
CA PHE A 32 15.08 2.72 12.72
C PHE A 32 15.15 3.97 13.59
N LEU A 33 14.77 5.14 13.09
CA LEU A 33 14.66 6.37 13.89
C LEU A 33 13.68 6.19 15.06
N LEU A 34 12.49 5.63 14.77
CA LEU A 34 11.47 5.36 15.78
C LEU A 34 11.96 4.32 16.81
N LYS A 35 12.62 3.25 16.33
CA LYS A 35 13.12 2.17 17.20
C LYS A 35 14.37 2.57 17.98
N GLU A 36 15.42 3.05 17.29
CA GLU A 36 16.75 3.21 17.88
C GLU A 36 16.93 4.57 18.59
N THR A 37 16.40 5.65 18.00
CA THR A 37 16.54 7.01 18.54
C THR A 37 15.42 7.35 19.51
N LEU A 38 14.17 7.14 19.10
CA LEU A 38 12.99 7.48 19.91
C LEU A 38 12.55 6.35 20.85
N LYS A 39 13.21 5.17 20.76
CA LYS A 39 13.03 4.04 21.67
C LYS A 39 11.58 3.53 21.76
N LEU A 40 10.81 3.63 20.68
CA LEU A 40 9.48 3.06 20.63
C LEU A 40 9.56 1.53 20.81
N THR A 41 8.60 0.98 21.53
CA THR A 41 8.37 -0.48 21.56
C THR A 41 7.76 -0.96 20.24
N ALA A 42 7.78 -2.26 19.97
CA ALA A 42 7.15 -2.83 18.77
C ALA A 42 5.63 -2.53 18.72
N THR A 43 4.97 -2.53 19.88
CA THR A 43 3.56 -2.14 20.03
C THR A 43 3.34 -0.67 19.66
N GLN A 44 4.17 0.23 20.17
CA GLN A 44 4.10 1.66 19.86
C GLN A 44 4.35 1.92 18.37
N LEU A 45 5.30 1.20 17.75
CA LEU A 45 5.55 1.27 16.31
C LEU A 45 4.32 0.79 15.51
N ALA A 46 3.65 -0.27 15.96
CA ALA A 46 2.43 -0.76 15.32
C ALA A 46 1.30 0.28 15.38
N TYR A 47 1.10 0.95 16.53
CA TYR A 47 0.11 2.03 16.67
C TYR A 47 0.49 3.25 15.83
N PHE A 48 1.75 3.65 15.83
CA PHE A 48 2.25 4.72 14.99
C PHE A 48 1.92 4.46 13.51
N SER A 49 2.22 3.25 13.03
CA SER A 49 1.94 2.84 11.66
C SER A 49 0.43 2.82 11.35
N ALA A 50 -0.40 2.34 12.29
CA ALA A 50 -1.85 2.35 12.14
C ALA A 50 -2.42 3.76 11.98
N ILE A 51 -1.93 4.74 12.76
CA ILE A 51 -2.39 6.13 12.68
C ILE A 51 -1.92 6.80 11.38
N THR A 52 -0.68 6.58 10.97
CA THR A 52 -0.14 7.19 9.74
C THR A 52 -0.82 6.72 8.45
N ILE A 53 -1.51 5.55 8.46
CA ILE A 53 -2.28 5.07 7.31
C ILE A 53 -3.67 5.74 7.19
N LEU A 54 -4.12 6.56 8.16
CA LEU A 54 -5.46 7.13 8.20
C LEU A 54 -5.88 7.83 6.89
N GLY A 55 -4.97 8.50 6.20
CA GLY A 55 -5.22 9.13 4.91
C GLY A 55 -5.76 8.17 3.84
N TRP A 56 -5.30 6.93 3.89
CA TRP A 56 -5.71 5.87 2.96
C TRP A 56 -7.05 5.22 3.34
N ALA A 57 -7.45 5.33 4.59
CA ALA A 57 -8.73 4.82 5.06
C ALA A 57 -9.92 5.69 4.62
N ILE A 58 -9.66 6.96 4.28
CA ILE A 58 -10.70 7.92 3.90
C ILE A 58 -10.66 8.31 2.41
N LYS A 59 -10.09 7.45 1.55
CA LYS A 59 -9.99 7.68 0.10
C LYS A 59 -11.25 8.20 -0.60
N PRO A 60 -12.48 7.73 -0.27
CA PRO A 60 -13.69 8.25 -0.90
C PRO A 60 -13.88 9.76 -0.73
N LEU A 61 -13.42 10.33 0.40
CA LEU A 61 -13.50 11.79 0.62
C LEU A 61 -12.60 12.55 -0.36
N TRP A 62 -11.42 12.02 -0.65
CA TRP A 62 -10.49 12.64 -1.61
C TRP A 62 -11.06 12.65 -3.03
N GLY A 63 -11.67 11.53 -3.45
CA GLY A 63 -12.39 11.44 -4.72
C GLY A 63 -13.52 12.45 -4.81
N LEU A 64 -14.37 12.49 -3.78
CA LEU A 64 -15.51 13.41 -3.70
C LEU A 64 -15.06 14.87 -3.75
N ILE A 65 -14.05 15.26 -2.97
CA ILE A 65 -13.50 16.63 -2.97
C ILE A 65 -13.00 16.99 -4.35
N SER A 66 -12.21 16.13 -5.00
CA SER A 66 -11.66 16.43 -6.33
C SER A 66 -12.70 16.50 -7.42
N ASP A 67 -13.80 15.74 -7.30
CA ASP A 67 -14.87 15.70 -8.29
C ASP A 67 -15.83 16.90 -8.18
N LEU A 68 -16.08 17.38 -6.96
CA LEU A 68 -17.04 18.46 -6.67
C LEU A 68 -16.42 19.85 -6.64
N ILE A 69 -15.13 19.97 -6.29
CA ILE A 69 -14.49 21.27 -6.04
C ILE A 69 -13.31 21.45 -6.99
N PRO A 70 -13.50 21.96 -8.21
CA PRO A 70 -12.38 22.26 -9.11
C PRO A 70 -11.56 23.44 -8.55
N ILE A 71 -10.25 23.23 -8.30
CA ILE A 71 -9.33 24.28 -7.86
C ILE A 71 -8.61 24.84 -9.09
N PHE A 72 -8.53 26.15 -9.22
CA PHE A 72 -7.94 26.85 -10.38
C PHE A 72 -8.47 26.34 -11.73
N GLY A 73 -9.75 25.96 -11.78
CA GLY A 73 -10.39 25.44 -12.98
C GLY A 73 -9.84 24.08 -13.43
N SER A 74 -9.41 23.23 -12.51
CA SER A 74 -9.01 21.85 -12.81
C SER A 74 -9.33 20.90 -11.66
N LYS A 75 -10.00 19.77 -12.01
CA LYS A 75 -10.34 18.71 -11.05
C LYS A 75 -9.16 17.78 -10.73
N ARG A 76 -8.14 17.73 -11.60
CA ARG A 76 -7.04 16.77 -11.47
C ARG A 76 -5.68 17.46 -11.30
N LYS A 77 -5.30 18.30 -12.28
CA LYS A 77 -3.97 18.94 -12.31
C LYS A 77 -3.65 19.70 -11.03
N SER A 78 -4.57 20.57 -10.56
CA SER A 78 -4.34 21.41 -9.39
C SER A 78 -4.18 20.60 -8.11
N TYR A 79 -5.00 19.55 -7.93
CA TYR A 79 -4.87 18.67 -6.77
C TYR A 79 -3.57 17.88 -6.79
N LEU A 80 -3.15 17.33 -7.96
CA LEU A 80 -1.87 16.63 -8.06
C LEU A 80 -0.69 17.52 -7.70
N VAL A 81 -0.71 18.79 -8.13
CA VAL A 81 0.35 19.75 -7.77
C VAL A 81 0.30 20.07 -6.28
N LEU A 82 -0.87 20.45 -5.75
CA LEU A 82 -1.01 20.84 -4.34
C LEU A 82 -0.65 19.73 -3.36
N THR A 83 -1.11 18.50 -3.63
CA THR A 83 -0.80 17.35 -2.77
C THR A 83 0.68 16.98 -2.85
N SER A 84 1.30 17.06 -4.04
CA SER A 84 2.73 16.85 -4.19
C SER A 84 3.55 17.91 -3.44
N LEU A 85 3.18 19.19 -3.52
CA LEU A 85 3.85 20.26 -2.79
C LEU A 85 3.67 20.09 -1.28
N LEU A 86 2.47 19.71 -0.81
CA LEU A 86 2.23 19.43 0.61
C LEU A 86 3.09 18.27 1.11
N ALA A 87 3.19 17.17 0.36
CA ALA A 87 4.06 16.05 0.70
C ALA A 87 5.54 16.45 0.74
N ALA A 88 6.00 17.23 -0.26
CA ALA A 88 7.36 17.77 -0.28
C ALA A 88 7.64 18.67 0.94
N PHE A 89 6.68 19.52 1.32
CA PHE A 89 6.80 20.38 2.48
C PHE A 89 6.89 19.59 3.79
N CYS A 90 6.11 18.50 3.93
CA CYS A 90 6.21 17.59 5.07
C CYS A 90 7.62 16.99 5.18
N TRP A 91 8.18 16.47 4.10
CA TRP A 91 9.55 15.94 4.08
C TRP A 91 10.60 17.02 4.34
N LEU A 92 10.38 18.24 3.84
CA LEU A 92 11.27 19.39 4.08
C LEU A 92 11.33 19.75 5.57
N ILE A 93 10.18 19.80 6.25
CA ILE A 93 10.14 20.03 7.70
C ILE A 93 10.98 18.97 8.42
N LEU A 94 10.81 17.68 8.06
CA LEU A 94 11.57 16.61 8.68
C LEU A 94 13.06 16.66 8.35
N ALA A 95 13.44 17.10 7.16
CA ALA A 95 14.84 17.26 6.75
C ALA A 95 15.58 18.33 7.57
N PHE A 96 14.89 19.40 7.96
CA PHE A 96 15.46 20.50 8.77
C PHE A 96 15.27 20.31 10.28
N THR A 97 14.54 19.28 10.71
CA THR A 97 14.34 18.99 12.13
C THR A 97 15.64 18.46 12.76
N GLN A 98 16.14 19.13 13.79
CA GLN A 98 17.34 18.68 14.51
C GLN A 98 17.01 17.63 15.57
N ASN A 99 15.94 17.85 16.32
CA ASN A 99 15.51 16.95 17.41
C ASN A 99 14.12 16.39 17.10
N TYR A 100 14.07 15.13 16.72
CA TYR A 100 12.81 14.45 16.47
C TYR A 100 12.13 14.06 17.78
N ASN A 101 10.79 14.16 17.77
CA ASN A 101 9.96 13.54 18.78
C ASN A 101 8.80 12.77 18.11
N VAL A 102 8.16 11.90 18.86
CA VAL A 102 7.12 10.99 18.34
C VAL A 102 5.93 11.77 17.79
N TRP A 103 5.49 12.81 18.48
CA TRP A 103 4.32 13.60 18.10
C TRP A 103 4.55 14.40 16.83
N LEU A 104 5.72 15.02 16.69
CA LEU A 104 6.10 15.72 15.47
C LEU A 104 6.08 14.78 14.27
N LEU A 105 6.73 13.62 14.40
CA LEU A 105 6.74 12.61 13.31
C LEU A 105 5.34 12.12 13.00
N LEU A 106 4.53 11.82 14.03
CA LEU A 106 3.16 11.33 13.86
C LEU A 106 2.31 12.34 13.09
N ILE A 107 2.33 13.61 13.49
CA ILE A 107 1.54 14.68 12.86
C ILE A 107 2.00 14.90 11.41
N ILE A 108 3.30 15.12 11.20
CA ILE A 108 3.83 15.44 9.86
C ILE A 108 3.64 14.27 8.90
N LEU A 109 3.89 13.04 9.34
CA LEU A 109 3.73 11.85 8.48
C LEU A 109 2.25 11.53 8.23
N THR A 110 1.35 11.82 9.16
CA THR A 110 -0.09 11.69 8.92
C THR A 110 -0.56 12.70 7.89
N ILE A 111 -0.11 13.97 7.96
CA ILE A 111 -0.40 15.01 6.95
C ILE A 111 0.18 14.59 5.58
N SER A 112 1.41 14.08 5.56
CA SER A 112 2.04 13.55 4.34
C SER A 112 1.24 12.37 3.76
N SER A 113 0.73 11.48 4.62
CA SER A 113 -0.12 10.37 4.23
C SER A 113 -1.45 10.84 3.61
N PHE A 114 -2.06 11.89 4.15
CA PHE A 114 -3.25 12.52 3.54
C PHE A 114 -2.94 13.07 2.16
N ALA A 115 -1.83 13.79 2.02
CA ALA A 115 -1.39 14.32 0.73
C ALA A 115 -1.18 13.19 -0.30
N TYR A 116 -0.48 12.14 0.08
CA TYR A 116 -0.19 11.00 -0.79
C TYR A 116 -1.45 10.19 -1.14
N ALA A 117 -2.34 9.94 -0.18
CA ALA A 117 -3.58 9.22 -0.44
C ALA A 117 -4.49 10.02 -1.38
N PHE A 118 -4.53 11.34 -1.24
CA PHE A 118 -5.26 12.21 -2.13
C PHE A 118 -4.63 12.22 -3.54
N GLN A 119 -3.30 12.34 -3.63
CA GLN A 119 -2.57 12.26 -4.90
C GLN A 119 -2.87 10.94 -5.64
N ASP A 120 -2.86 9.81 -4.94
CA ASP A 120 -3.14 8.49 -5.49
C ASP A 120 -4.56 8.42 -6.07
N VAL A 121 -5.57 8.84 -5.31
CA VAL A 121 -6.98 8.86 -5.77
C VAL A 121 -7.16 9.73 -7.01
N VAL A 122 -6.54 10.91 -7.04
CA VAL A 122 -6.65 11.82 -8.19
C VAL A 122 -5.90 11.27 -9.41
N THR A 123 -4.77 10.61 -9.21
CA THR A 123 -3.99 9.96 -10.30
C THR A 123 -4.77 8.79 -10.88
N ASP A 124 -5.36 7.94 -10.03
CA ASP A 124 -6.20 6.81 -10.45
C ASP A 124 -7.44 7.29 -11.22
N ALA A 125 -8.10 8.34 -10.74
CA ALA A 125 -9.25 8.93 -11.42
C ALA A 125 -8.88 9.47 -12.81
N LEU A 126 -7.76 10.20 -12.91
CA LEU A 126 -7.24 10.70 -14.18
C LEU A 126 -6.88 9.55 -15.14
N MET A 127 -6.26 8.50 -14.61
CA MET A 127 -5.91 7.30 -15.40
C MET A 127 -7.15 6.60 -15.94
N ILE A 128 -8.21 6.48 -15.12
CA ILE A 128 -9.48 5.87 -15.55
C ILE A 128 -10.17 6.73 -16.61
N GLU A 129 -10.25 8.04 -16.42
CA GLU A 129 -10.86 8.98 -17.38
C GLU A 129 -10.18 8.89 -18.75
N ILE A 130 -8.88 9.04 -18.79
CA ILE A 130 -8.09 8.98 -20.03
C ILE A 130 -8.07 7.56 -20.61
N GLY A 131 -7.92 6.55 -19.75
CA GLY A 131 -7.86 5.15 -20.16
C GLY A 131 -9.15 4.66 -20.82
N LYS A 132 -10.31 5.09 -20.33
CA LYS A 132 -11.61 4.83 -20.97
C LYS A 132 -11.74 5.55 -22.30
N LYS A 133 -11.42 6.86 -22.36
CA LYS A 133 -11.47 7.68 -23.58
C LYS A 133 -10.57 7.10 -24.68
N GLU A 134 -9.39 6.62 -24.34
CA GLU A 134 -8.42 6.06 -25.29
C GLU A 134 -8.53 4.55 -25.48
N LYS A 135 -9.42 3.85 -24.75
CA LYS A 135 -9.56 2.38 -24.71
C LYS A 135 -8.24 1.66 -24.34
N ARG A 136 -7.46 2.23 -23.41
CA ARG A 136 -6.12 1.77 -22.99
C ARG A 136 -5.97 1.61 -21.48
N LEU A 137 -7.07 1.48 -20.74
CA LEU A 137 -7.04 1.42 -19.28
C LEU A 137 -6.14 0.29 -18.76
N ALA A 138 -6.25 -0.90 -19.35
CA ALA A 138 -5.42 -2.05 -18.92
C ALA A 138 -3.93 -1.81 -19.16
N GLU A 139 -3.56 -1.12 -20.23
CA GLU A 139 -2.18 -0.76 -20.53
C GLU A 139 -1.63 0.25 -19.50
N PHE A 140 -2.41 1.26 -19.13
CA PHE A 140 -2.02 2.24 -18.12
C PHE A 140 -1.85 1.59 -16.74
N GLN A 141 -2.76 0.69 -16.36
CA GLN A 141 -2.62 -0.08 -15.12
C GLN A 141 -1.39 -0.99 -15.12
N SER A 142 -1.07 -1.61 -16.25
CA SER A 142 0.14 -2.43 -16.37
C SER A 142 1.40 -1.59 -16.19
N VAL A 143 1.46 -0.39 -16.79
CA VAL A 143 2.57 0.55 -16.62
C VAL A 143 2.67 1.02 -15.17
N GLN A 144 1.54 1.32 -14.50
CA GLN A 144 1.49 1.66 -13.08
C GLN A 144 2.23 0.63 -12.23
N TRP A 145 1.78 -0.62 -12.28
CA TRP A 145 2.34 -1.67 -11.41
C TRP A 145 3.77 -2.05 -11.77
N LEU A 146 4.13 -2.01 -13.06
CA LEU A 146 5.50 -2.24 -13.50
C LEU A 146 6.45 -1.18 -12.95
N THR A 147 6.10 0.10 -13.07
CA THR A 147 6.95 1.20 -12.61
C THR A 147 7.05 1.25 -11.09
N VAL A 148 5.96 0.97 -10.37
CA VAL A 148 5.98 0.81 -8.91
C VAL A 148 6.92 -0.32 -8.51
N SER A 149 6.85 -1.48 -9.15
CA SER A 149 7.73 -2.62 -8.82
C SER A 149 9.21 -2.28 -9.06
N ILE A 150 9.53 -1.63 -10.17
CA ILE A 150 10.91 -1.19 -10.47
C ILE A 150 11.38 -0.18 -9.39
N ALA A 151 10.54 0.78 -9.03
CA ALA A 151 10.88 1.76 -7.99
C ALA A 151 11.09 1.08 -6.63
N GLN A 152 10.27 0.10 -6.26
CA GLN A 152 10.41 -0.64 -5.00
C GLN A 152 11.69 -1.50 -4.96
N ILE A 153 12.12 -2.08 -6.08
CA ILE A 153 13.42 -2.75 -6.17
C ILE A 153 14.54 -1.77 -5.86
N ILE A 154 14.49 -0.58 -6.44
CA ILE A 154 15.49 0.47 -6.22
C ILE A 154 15.46 0.94 -4.78
N THR A 155 14.28 1.27 -4.22
CA THR A 155 14.15 1.80 -2.86
C THR A 155 14.46 0.78 -1.78
N GLY A 156 14.28 -0.51 -2.02
CA GLY A 156 14.73 -1.53 -1.09
C GLY A 156 16.25 -1.44 -0.85
N PHE A 157 17.04 -1.54 -1.92
CA PHE A 157 18.51 -1.43 -1.82
C PHE A 157 18.96 -0.06 -1.34
N THR A 158 18.50 1.01 -1.99
CA THR A 158 18.95 2.38 -1.68
C THR A 158 18.43 2.86 -0.32
N GLY A 159 17.22 2.47 0.08
CA GLY A 159 16.65 2.75 1.40
C GLY A 159 17.39 2.00 2.52
N GLY A 160 17.79 0.74 2.28
CA GLY A 160 18.66 -0.01 3.20
C GLY A 160 20.03 0.66 3.37
N LEU A 161 20.64 1.07 2.26
CA LEU A 161 21.92 1.80 2.27
C LEU A 161 21.76 3.17 2.96
N ALA A 162 20.70 3.91 2.66
CA ALA A 162 20.42 5.20 3.29
C ALA A 162 20.23 5.06 4.81
N ALA A 163 19.47 4.06 5.26
CA ALA A 163 19.27 3.78 6.69
C ALA A 163 20.56 3.40 7.42
N GLU A 164 21.51 2.80 6.71
CA GLU A 164 22.80 2.38 7.27
C GLU A 164 23.86 3.49 7.26
N LYS A 165 23.92 4.28 6.18
CA LYS A 165 25.03 5.21 5.90
C LYS A 165 24.69 6.67 6.09
N LEU A 166 23.41 7.07 6.00
CA LEU A 166 22.99 8.46 6.02
C LEU A 166 22.31 8.81 7.35
N ARG A 167 22.36 10.10 7.70
CA ARG A 167 21.53 10.65 8.78
C ARG A 167 20.07 10.71 8.32
N ALA A 168 19.13 10.64 9.25
CA ALA A 168 17.71 10.73 8.95
C ALA A 168 17.35 12.01 8.18
N GLN A 169 17.94 13.16 8.57
CA GLN A 169 17.75 14.46 7.91
C GLN A 169 18.13 14.39 6.42
N THR A 170 19.26 13.77 6.09
CA THR A 170 19.72 13.62 4.70
C THR A 170 18.78 12.74 3.91
N THR A 171 18.33 11.64 4.48
CA THR A 171 17.38 10.72 3.83
C THR A 171 16.03 11.40 3.59
N PHE A 172 15.54 12.17 4.55
CA PHE A 172 14.30 12.95 4.40
C PHE A 172 14.47 14.10 3.40
N GLY A 173 15.66 14.73 3.34
CA GLY A 173 16.01 15.73 2.33
C GLY A 173 15.97 15.17 0.90
N ILE A 174 16.48 13.96 0.69
CA ILE A 174 16.36 13.25 -0.58
C ILE A 174 14.88 12.98 -0.92
N ALA A 175 14.08 12.60 0.08
CA ALA A 175 12.66 12.30 -0.10
C ALA A 175 11.83 13.52 -0.55
N VAL A 176 12.28 14.75 -0.28
CA VAL A 176 11.66 16.00 -0.79
C VAL A 176 11.62 16.02 -2.31
N LEU A 177 12.66 15.50 -2.97
CA LEU A 177 12.80 15.56 -4.41
C LEU A 177 11.69 14.80 -5.15
N PHE A 178 11.24 13.68 -4.63
CA PHE A 178 10.29 12.80 -5.34
C PHE A 178 8.92 13.46 -5.56
N PRO A 179 8.23 13.98 -4.55
CA PRO A 179 6.97 14.69 -4.78
C PRO A 179 7.17 16.01 -5.54
N LEU A 180 8.31 16.69 -5.42
CA LEU A 180 8.61 17.87 -6.27
C LEU A 180 8.73 17.49 -7.74
N ILE A 181 9.36 16.35 -8.05
CA ILE A 181 9.44 15.85 -9.43
C ILE A 181 8.04 15.53 -9.95
N VAL A 182 7.15 14.92 -9.14
CA VAL A 182 5.75 14.70 -9.53
C VAL A 182 5.05 16.03 -9.83
N ALA A 183 5.20 17.04 -8.97
CA ALA A 183 4.62 18.36 -9.20
C ALA A 183 5.09 18.97 -10.52
N LEU A 184 6.40 18.89 -10.82
CA LEU A 184 6.99 19.38 -12.07
C LEU A 184 6.47 18.62 -13.29
N ILE A 185 6.43 17.28 -13.24
CA ILE A 185 5.89 16.44 -14.31
C ILE A 185 4.45 16.85 -14.63
N VAL A 186 3.62 17.00 -13.60
CA VAL A 186 2.21 17.39 -13.73
C VAL A 186 2.09 18.83 -14.29
N LEU A 187 2.88 19.77 -13.80
CA LEU A 187 2.87 21.15 -14.29
C LEU A 187 3.25 21.25 -15.77
N ILE A 188 4.28 20.53 -16.19
CA ILE A 188 4.86 20.64 -17.54
C ILE A 188 4.06 19.76 -18.52
N LEU A 189 3.80 18.52 -18.16
CA LEU A 189 3.26 17.54 -19.11
C LEU A 189 1.72 17.45 -19.10
N LEU A 190 1.06 17.68 -17.96
CA LEU A 190 -0.40 17.57 -17.90
C LEU A 190 -1.03 18.91 -18.31
N ARG A 191 -1.72 18.90 -19.46
CA ARG A 191 -2.56 20.04 -19.86
C ARG A 191 -3.84 20.05 -19.03
N LYS A 192 -4.48 21.22 -18.85
CA LYS A 192 -5.83 21.28 -18.30
C LYS A 192 -6.72 20.40 -19.18
N THR A 193 -7.34 19.42 -18.58
CA THR A 193 -8.41 18.64 -19.25
C THR A 193 -9.63 19.53 -19.37
N GLU A 194 -10.31 19.47 -20.53
CA GLU A 194 -11.63 20.08 -20.67
C GLU A 194 -12.55 19.50 -19.62
N GLU A 195 -13.26 20.37 -18.91
CA GLU A 195 -14.06 19.98 -17.76
C GLU A 195 -15.18 19.04 -18.18
N GLU A 196 -15.15 17.81 -17.72
CA GLU A 196 -16.37 16.99 -17.70
C GLU A 196 -17.37 17.61 -16.71
N PRO A 197 -18.69 17.51 -16.99
CA PRO A 197 -19.71 18.12 -16.16
C PRO A 197 -19.61 17.63 -14.71
N VAL A 198 -19.71 18.56 -13.79
CA VAL A 198 -19.69 18.27 -12.33
C VAL A 198 -20.90 17.37 -12.04
N LEU A 199 -20.65 16.16 -11.52
CA LEU A 199 -21.70 15.27 -11.06
C LEU A 199 -22.61 16.03 -10.08
N LYS A 200 -23.93 16.00 -10.28
CA LYS A 200 -24.86 16.58 -9.32
C LYS A 200 -24.78 15.77 -8.03
N PHE A 201 -24.37 16.39 -6.95
CA PHE A 201 -24.15 15.74 -5.65
C PHE A 201 -25.33 14.88 -5.18
N LYS A 202 -26.57 15.33 -5.45
CA LYS A 202 -27.78 14.59 -5.09
C LYS A 202 -27.89 13.25 -5.82
N GLU A 203 -27.67 13.26 -7.13
CA GLU A 203 -27.72 12.05 -7.97
C GLU A 203 -26.61 11.06 -7.59
N PHE A 204 -25.42 11.57 -7.35
CA PHE A 204 -24.31 10.75 -6.84
C PHE A 204 -24.66 10.12 -5.49
N LYS A 205 -25.17 10.90 -4.53
CA LYS A 205 -25.54 10.44 -3.19
C LYS A 205 -26.58 9.33 -3.22
N ASP A 206 -27.63 9.49 -4.04
CA ASP A 206 -28.75 8.55 -4.12
C ASP A 206 -28.28 7.22 -4.76
N ASN A 207 -27.54 7.28 -5.85
CA ASN A 207 -26.98 6.11 -6.52
C ASN A 207 -25.94 5.39 -5.65
N PHE A 208 -25.06 6.14 -4.98
CA PHE A 208 -24.05 5.58 -4.07
C PHE A 208 -24.72 4.87 -2.88
N LYS A 209 -25.71 5.52 -2.25
CA LYS A 209 -26.44 4.95 -1.12
C LYS A 209 -27.16 3.65 -1.50
N SER A 210 -27.80 3.60 -2.66
CA SER A 210 -28.48 2.38 -3.13
C SER A 210 -27.51 1.22 -3.38
N ALA A 211 -26.31 1.52 -3.90
CA ALA A 211 -25.28 0.51 -4.16
C ALA A 211 -24.68 -0.08 -2.87
N ILE A 212 -24.36 0.75 -1.86
CA ILE A 212 -23.67 0.31 -0.64
C ILE A 212 -24.59 -0.41 0.35
N LEU A 213 -25.90 -0.23 0.29
CA LEU A 213 -26.86 -0.85 1.20
C LEU A 213 -27.31 -2.25 0.77
N THR A 214 -26.79 -2.81 -0.31
CA THR A 214 -27.12 -4.17 -0.73
C THR A 214 -26.45 -5.21 0.18
N LYS A 215 -27.18 -6.31 0.47
CA LYS A 215 -26.65 -7.42 1.28
C LYS A 215 -25.36 -7.98 0.67
N GLU A 216 -25.30 -8.07 -0.65
CA GLU A 216 -24.11 -8.56 -1.36
C GLU A 216 -22.91 -7.63 -1.13
N PHE A 217 -23.11 -6.32 -1.27
CA PHE A 217 -22.05 -5.35 -1.04
C PHE A 217 -21.52 -5.40 0.40
N LEU A 218 -22.40 -5.51 1.38
CA LEU A 218 -22.01 -5.64 2.79
C LEU A 218 -21.19 -6.92 3.05
N LEU A 219 -21.61 -8.06 2.50
CA LEU A 219 -20.87 -9.32 2.64
C LEU A 219 -19.47 -9.26 1.99
N VAL A 220 -19.36 -8.65 0.81
CA VAL A 220 -18.08 -8.46 0.13
C VAL A 220 -17.14 -7.57 0.96
N ASN A 221 -17.66 -6.46 1.49
CA ASN A 221 -16.86 -5.55 2.31
C ASN A 221 -16.45 -6.18 3.65
N LEU A 222 -17.31 -6.95 4.29
CA LEU A 222 -16.96 -7.71 5.49
C LEU A 222 -15.86 -8.74 5.21
N PHE A 223 -15.97 -9.48 4.11
CA PHE A 223 -14.95 -10.42 3.69
C PHE A 223 -13.60 -9.74 3.45
N LEU A 224 -13.57 -8.66 2.67
CA LEU A 224 -12.36 -7.92 2.36
C LEU A 224 -11.76 -7.21 3.59
N PHE A 225 -12.62 -6.69 4.47
CA PHE A 225 -12.21 -6.14 5.75
C PHE A 225 -11.49 -7.20 6.59
N PHE A 226 -12.13 -8.35 6.85
CA PHE A 226 -11.54 -9.40 7.68
C PHE A 226 -10.32 -10.05 7.03
N TRP A 227 -10.26 -10.13 5.71
CA TRP A 227 -9.05 -10.60 5.02
C TRP A 227 -7.83 -9.71 5.32
N ARG A 228 -8.06 -8.39 5.51
CA ARG A 228 -7.00 -7.43 5.87
C ARG A 228 -6.84 -7.23 7.37
N PHE A 229 -7.78 -7.67 8.17
CA PHE A 229 -7.85 -7.42 9.62
C PHE A 229 -7.11 -8.46 10.47
N SER A 230 -6.60 -9.54 9.88
CA SER A 230 -5.80 -10.52 10.62
C SER A 230 -4.69 -9.82 11.43
N PRO A 231 -4.54 -10.09 12.75
CA PRO A 231 -3.61 -9.36 13.62
C PRO A 231 -2.17 -9.37 13.08
N SER A 232 -1.61 -8.21 12.80
CA SER A 232 -0.30 -8.08 12.18
C SER A 232 0.83 -8.29 13.18
N PHE A 233 1.80 -9.10 12.82
CA PHE A 233 3.05 -9.23 13.56
C PHE A 233 4.24 -8.53 12.86
N GLY A 234 3.97 -7.65 11.88
CA GLY A 234 5.03 -6.99 11.10
C GLY A 234 5.99 -6.16 11.95
N ALA A 235 5.48 -5.26 12.82
CA ALA A 235 6.34 -4.49 13.72
C ALA A 235 7.07 -5.39 14.75
N PRO A 236 6.41 -6.33 15.45
CA PRO A 236 7.11 -7.30 16.30
C PRO A 236 8.19 -8.12 15.57
N MET A 237 7.92 -8.58 14.35
CA MET A 237 8.89 -9.34 13.56
C MET A 237 10.08 -8.47 13.13
N PHE A 238 9.86 -7.21 12.76
CA PHE A 238 10.94 -6.27 12.48
C PHE A 238 11.89 -6.12 13.70
N TYR A 239 11.32 -5.98 14.92
CA TYR A 239 12.12 -5.95 16.13
C TYR A 239 12.89 -7.25 16.36
N TYR A 240 12.23 -8.39 16.14
CA TYR A 240 12.87 -9.69 16.27
C TYR A 240 14.03 -9.87 15.26
N GLN A 241 13.85 -9.45 14.02
CA GLN A 241 14.89 -9.49 12.99
C GLN A 241 16.09 -8.62 13.35
N VAL A 242 15.86 -7.44 13.93
CA VAL A 242 16.94 -6.51 14.33
C VAL A 242 17.61 -6.95 15.63
N ASP A 243 16.84 -7.27 16.67
CA ASP A 243 17.36 -7.46 18.02
C ASP A 243 17.85 -8.88 18.28
N VAL A 244 17.18 -9.88 17.70
CA VAL A 244 17.49 -11.30 17.92
C VAL A 244 18.32 -11.87 16.77
N LEU A 245 17.85 -11.72 15.53
CA LEU A 245 18.55 -12.25 14.34
C LEU A 245 19.70 -11.35 13.87
N LYS A 246 19.84 -10.14 14.44
CA LYS A 246 20.93 -9.20 14.14
C LYS A 246 21.06 -8.87 12.64
N PHE A 247 19.94 -8.76 11.94
CA PHE A 247 19.95 -8.35 10.54
C PHE A 247 20.36 -6.88 10.43
N SER A 248 21.29 -6.58 9.52
CA SER A 248 21.73 -5.20 9.25
C SER A 248 20.64 -4.43 8.50
N LYS A 249 20.69 -3.10 8.58
CA LYS A 249 19.78 -2.20 7.86
C LYS A 249 19.85 -2.44 6.36
N PHE A 250 21.04 -2.60 5.82
CA PHE A 250 21.25 -2.93 4.41
C PHE A 250 20.65 -4.28 4.04
N PHE A 251 20.80 -5.31 4.88
CA PHE A 251 20.21 -6.62 4.61
C PHE A 251 18.68 -6.58 4.60
N LEU A 252 18.05 -5.86 5.54
CA LEU A 252 16.59 -5.65 5.53
C LEU A 252 16.12 -4.91 4.28
N GLY A 253 16.87 -3.91 3.82
CA GLY A 253 16.61 -3.26 2.53
C GLY A 253 16.75 -4.21 1.34
N THR A 254 17.75 -5.09 1.37
CA THR A 254 17.92 -6.16 0.34
C THR A 254 16.71 -7.10 0.32
N LEU A 255 16.21 -7.52 1.49
CA LEU A 255 15.00 -8.35 1.58
C LEU A 255 13.78 -7.64 0.98
N ALA A 256 13.63 -6.34 1.22
CA ALA A 256 12.57 -5.54 0.61
C ALA A 256 12.67 -5.52 -0.93
N SER A 257 13.88 -5.37 -1.49
CA SER A 257 14.11 -5.43 -2.95
C SER A 257 13.78 -6.81 -3.52
N LEU A 258 14.19 -7.88 -2.83
CA LEU A 258 13.87 -9.25 -3.24
C LEU A 258 12.36 -9.50 -3.20
N GLY A 259 11.67 -8.99 -2.18
CA GLY A 259 10.22 -9.01 -2.11
C GLY A 259 9.55 -8.29 -3.29
N ALA A 260 10.10 -7.14 -3.71
CA ALA A 260 9.61 -6.40 -4.88
C ALA A 260 9.87 -7.16 -6.21
N ILE A 261 11.01 -7.85 -6.34
CA ILE A 261 11.28 -8.75 -7.47
C ILE A 261 10.25 -9.90 -7.46
N GLY A 262 10.03 -10.52 -6.30
CA GLY A 262 9.00 -11.53 -6.13
C GLY A 262 7.62 -11.02 -6.52
N SER A 263 7.27 -9.79 -6.11
CA SER A 263 5.99 -9.16 -6.45
C SER A 263 5.82 -8.95 -7.96
N ALA A 264 6.85 -8.53 -8.66
CA ALA A 264 6.82 -8.40 -10.12
C ALA A 264 6.57 -9.76 -10.80
N LEU A 265 7.26 -10.82 -10.35
CA LEU A 265 7.02 -12.20 -10.81
C LEU A 265 5.61 -12.68 -10.47
N GLY A 266 5.12 -12.39 -9.27
CA GLY A 266 3.77 -12.71 -8.82
C GLY A 266 2.67 -12.08 -9.69
N ALA A 267 2.87 -10.85 -10.15
CA ALA A 267 1.94 -10.19 -11.07
C ALA A 267 1.87 -10.90 -12.43
N ILE A 268 3.00 -11.35 -12.97
CA ILE A 268 3.06 -12.13 -14.22
C ILE A 268 2.36 -13.48 -14.03
N ILE A 269 2.64 -14.17 -12.92
CA ILE A 269 2.01 -15.45 -12.60
C ILE A 269 0.50 -15.29 -12.42
N PHE A 270 0.04 -14.23 -11.74
CA PHE A 270 -1.39 -13.93 -11.59
C PHE A 270 -2.08 -13.77 -12.93
N ALA A 271 -1.49 -13.00 -13.87
CA ALA A 271 -2.05 -12.83 -15.21
C ALA A 271 -2.17 -14.15 -15.99
N TYR A 272 -1.28 -15.12 -15.73
CA TYR A 272 -1.38 -16.46 -16.29
C TYR A 272 -2.46 -17.30 -15.59
N LEU A 273 -2.50 -17.28 -14.25
CA LEU A 273 -3.43 -18.08 -13.44
C LEU A 273 -4.89 -17.68 -13.70
N THR A 274 -5.20 -16.39 -13.89
CA THR A 274 -6.57 -15.91 -14.21
C THR A 274 -7.12 -16.46 -15.52
N LYS A 275 -6.25 -16.91 -16.44
CA LYS A 275 -6.66 -17.54 -17.71
C LYS A 275 -6.85 -19.06 -17.59
N LYS A 276 -6.33 -19.69 -16.52
CA LYS A 276 -6.27 -21.16 -16.37
C LYS A 276 -7.12 -21.68 -15.21
N ILE A 277 -7.37 -20.86 -14.21
CA ILE A 277 -8.03 -21.27 -12.97
C ILE A 277 -9.29 -20.43 -12.80
N LYS A 278 -10.42 -21.06 -12.47
CA LYS A 278 -11.66 -20.37 -12.12
C LYS A 278 -11.40 -19.41 -10.95
N PHE A 279 -11.91 -18.20 -11.05
CA PHE A 279 -11.60 -17.13 -10.10
C PHE A 279 -11.96 -17.49 -8.64
N LYS A 280 -13.08 -18.22 -8.42
CA LYS A 280 -13.47 -18.72 -7.10
C LYS A 280 -12.41 -19.65 -6.47
N LYS A 281 -11.75 -20.51 -7.28
CA LYS A 281 -10.63 -21.36 -6.82
C LYS A 281 -9.41 -20.51 -6.49
N LEU A 282 -9.11 -19.51 -7.31
CA LEU A 282 -7.99 -18.60 -7.06
C LEU A 282 -8.19 -17.82 -5.75
N LEU A 283 -9.40 -17.35 -5.49
CA LEU A 283 -9.78 -16.67 -4.25
C LEU A 283 -9.61 -17.60 -3.04
N PHE A 284 -10.12 -18.85 -3.13
CA PHE A 284 -9.95 -19.84 -2.07
C PHE A 284 -8.47 -20.10 -1.76
N TRP A 285 -7.67 -20.40 -2.79
CA TRP A 285 -6.24 -20.71 -2.60
C TRP A 285 -5.45 -19.49 -2.09
N SER A 286 -5.81 -18.28 -2.48
CA SER A 286 -5.18 -17.06 -1.97
C SER A 286 -5.38 -16.91 -0.47
N VAL A 287 -6.61 -17.12 0.04
CA VAL A 287 -6.89 -17.03 1.48
C VAL A 287 -6.27 -18.20 2.23
N PHE A 288 -6.42 -19.43 1.71
CA PHE A 288 -5.93 -20.66 2.36
C PHE A 288 -4.40 -20.65 2.49
N LEU A 289 -3.69 -20.43 1.38
CA LEU A 289 -2.23 -20.38 1.39
C LEU A 289 -1.70 -19.20 2.21
N GLY A 290 -2.35 -18.02 2.13
CA GLY A 290 -1.98 -16.87 2.94
C GLY A 290 -2.07 -17.18 4.44
N GLY A 291 -3.13 -17.86 4.87
CA GLY A 291 -3.29 -18.29 6.27
C GLY A 291 -2.28 -19.37 6.69
N ILE A 292 -2.09 -20.42 5.89
CA ILE A 292 -1.14 -21.49 6.18
C ILE A 292 0.30 -20.97 6.22
N LEU A 293 0.71 -20.19 5.23
CA LEU A 293 2.07 -19.66 5.16
C LEU A 293 2.38 -18.64 6.26
N THR A 294 1.37 -18.07 6.92
CA THR A 294 1.60 -17.22 8.10
C THR A 294 2.33 -17.98 9.22
N PHE A 295 2.08 -19.30 9.36
CA PHE A 295 2.73 -20.13 10.38
C PHE A 295 4.22 -20.37 10.12
N GLU A 296 4.68 -20.19 8.89
CA GLU A 296 6.09 -20.29 8.51
C GLU A 296 6.96 -19.34 9.35
N ALA A 297 6.46 -18.15 9.69
CA ALA A 297 7.14 -17.20 10.56
C ALA A 297 7.55 -17.79 11.94
N LEU A 298 6.92 -18.87 12.42
CA LEU A 298 7.32 -19.58 13.62
C LEU A 298 8.67 -20.26 13.49
N ILE A 299 9.13 -20.59 12.28
CA ILE A 299 10.42 -21.23 12.01
C ILE A 299 11.57 -20.33 12.52
N TYR A 300 11.43 -18.99 12.36
CA TYR A 300 12.42 -18.03 12.88
C TYR A 300 12.58 -18.08 14.39
N LEU A 301 11.56 -18.53 15.12
CA LEU A 301 11.57 -18.58 16.59
C LEU A 301 12.20 -19.85 17.13
N THR A 302 12.53 -20.81 16.26
CA THR A 302 13.17 -22.07 16.67
C THR A 302 14.62 -21.84 17.11
N PRO A 303 15.12 -22.59 18.12
CA PRO A 303 16.52 -22.49 18.54
C PRO A 303 17.51 -22.72 17.41
N PHE A 304 17.18 -23.60 16.47
CA PHE A 304 18.02 -23.95 15.32
C PHE A 304 18.30 -22.74 14.41
N ILE A 305 17.27 -21.95 14.10
CA ILE A 305 17.41 -20.74 13.26
C ILE A 305 18.05 -19.60 14.07
N LYS A 306 17.66 -19.42 15.33
CA LYS A 306 18.25 -18.38 16.20
C LYS A 306 19.76 -18.47 16.35
N GLN A 307 20.28 -19.71 16.44
CA GLN A 307 21.70 -19.96 16.65
C GLN A 307 22.52 -19.96 15.35
N ASN A 308 21.86 -20.00 14.19
CA ASN A 308 22.53 -20.05 12.91
C ASN A 308 22.15 -18.87 12.01
N LEU A 309 22.95 -17.79 12.08
CA LEU A 309 22.72 -16.58 11.30
C LEU A 309 22.72 -16.83 9.78
N PHE A 310 23.50 -17.78 9.28
CA PHE A 310 23.53 -18.12 7.87
C PHE A 310 22.17 -18.70 7.43
N LEU A 311 21.64 -19.66 8.17
CA LEU A 311 20.32 -20.24 7.90
C LEU A 311 19.19 -19.22 8.03
N ALA A 312 19.25 -18.35 9.06
CA ALA A 312 18.27 -17.27 9.24
C ALA A 312 18.25 -16.32 8.04
N ARG A 313 19.43 -15.96 7.51
CA ARG A 313 19.54 -15.11 6.32
C ARG A 313 19.06 -15.82 5.05
N ALA A 314 19.43 -17.09 4.86
CA ALA A 314 19.00 -17.88 3.71
C ALA A 314 17.47 -18.04 3.68
N LEU A 315 16.86 -18.34 4.83
CA LEU A 315 15.41 -18.40 5.00
C LEU A 315 14.78 -17.05 4.67
N ALA A 316 15.31 -15.94 5.20
CA ALA A 316 14.77 -14.60 4.93
C ALA A 316 14.82 -14.21 3.45
N ILE A 317 15.87 -14.59 2.73
CA ILE A 317 15.99 -14.39 1.28
C ILE A 317 14.91 -15.19 0.54
N PHE A 318 14.77 -16.47 0.88
CA PHE A 318 13.75 -17.34 0.29
C PHE A 318 12.34 -16.80 0.54
N ASP A 319 12.03 -16.44 1.78
CA ASP A 319 10.74 -15.89 2.18
C ASP A 319 10.42 -14.59 1.47
N SER A 320 11.40 -13.68 1.38
CA SER A 320 11.17 -12.39 0.69
C SER A 320 10.75 -12.60 -0.75
N LEU A 321 11.36 -13.52 -1.47
CA LEU A 321 10.96 -13.87 -2.83
C LEU A 321 9.60 -14.57 -2.86
N LEU A 322 9.40 -15.59 -2.03
CA LEU A 322 8.17 -16.39 -1.97
C LEU A 322 6.97 -15.54 -1.59
N PHE A 323 7.07 -14.78 -0.49
CA PHE A 323 6.00 -13.91 -0.03
C PHE A 323 5.78 -12.71 -0.95
N GLY A 324 6.82 -12.24 -1.64
CA GLY A 324 6.66 -11.28 -2.73
C GLY A 324 5.77 -11.83 -3.85
N ILE A 325 6.06 -13.03 -4.35
CA ILE A 325 5.26 -13.70 -5.39
C ILE A 325 3.82 -13.92 -4.92
N LEU A 326 3.65 -14.62 -3.81
CA LEU A 326 2.33 -15.01 -3.31
C LEU A 326 1.53 -13.81 -2.82
N GLY A 327 2.18 -12.87 -2.14
CA GLY A 327 1.57 -11.63 -1.67
C GLY A 327 0.99 -10.80 -2.81
N MET A 328 1.69 -10.70 -3.94
CA MET A 328 1.17 -10.01 -5.12
C MET A 328 0.00 -10.76 -5.75
N ILE A 329 0.06 -12.09 -5.86
CA ILE A 329 -1.06 -12.90 -6.36
C ILE A 329 -2.29 -12.69 -5.46
N PHE A 330 -2.13 -12.74 -4.15
CA PHE A 330 -3.22 -12.55 -3.19
C PHE A 330 -3.79 -11.13 -3.26
N PHE A 331 -2.93 -10.13 -3.34
CA PHE A 331 -3.32 -8.73 -3.47
C PHE A 331 -4.11 -8.46 -4.75
N LEU A 332 -3.63 -8.95 -5.90
CA LEU A 332 -4.32 -8.79 -7.17
C LEU A 332 -5.63 -9.57 -7.22
N THR A 333 -5.69 -10.76 -6.59
CA THR A 333 -6.94 -11.51 -6.44
C THR A 333 -7.97 -10.69 -5.66
N MET A 334 -7.56 -10.08 -4.56
CA MET A 334 -8.42 -9.25 -3.72
C MET A 334 -8.90 -7.99 -4.47
N LEU A 335 -8.01 -7.29 -5.18
CA LEU A 335 -8.37 -6.12 -5.98
C LEU A 335 -9.30 -6.48 -7.15
N THR A 336 -9.05 -7.61 -7.82
CA THR A 336 -9.91 -8.09 -8.91
C THR A 336 -11.29 -8.43 -8.38
N PHE A 337 -11.39 -9.09 -7.22
CA PHE A 337 -12.67 -9.37 -6.58
C PHE A 337 -13.43 -8.07 -6.23
N ALA A 338 -12.73 -7.09 -5.66
CA ALA A 338 -13.30 -5.78 -5.38
C ALA A 338 -13.83 -5.08 -6.66
N ALA A 339 -13.06 -5.14 -7.75
CA ALA A 339 -13.43 -4.56 -9.03
C ALA A 339 -14.66 -5.24 -9.67
N GLN A 340 -14.76 -6.58 -9.61
CA GLN A 340 -15.93 -7.33 -10.09
C GLN A 340 -17.24 -6.94 -9.40
N LYS A 341 -17.16 -6.47 -8.15
CA LYS A 341 -18.30 -6.08 -7.32
C LYS A 341 -18.65 -4.60 -7.41
N THR A 342 -18.05 -3.91 -8.32
CA THR A 342 -18.20 -2.46 -8.49
C THR A 342 -19.15 -2.14 -9.66
N ASP A 343 -20.25 -1.39 -9.40
CA ASP A 343 -21.14 -0.91 -10.44
C ASP A 343 -20.36 -0.06 -11.48
N PRO A 344 -20.41 -0.37 -12.77
CA PRO A 344 -19.68 0.39 -13.80
C PRO A 344 -20.00 1.90 -13.83
N LYS A 345 -21.21 2.30 -13.40
CA LYS A 345 -21.63 3.72 -13.37
C LYS A 345 -20.99 4.50 -12.24
N LEU A 346 -20.64 3.82 -11.15
CA LEU A 346 -20.04 4.40 -9.94
C LEU A 346 -18.67 3.80 -9.65
N ALA A 347 -18.02 3.20 -10.68
CA ALA A 347 -16.84 2.35 -10.51
C ALA A 347 -15.74 3.01 -9.67
N GLY A 348 -15.37 4.25 -9.93
CA GLY A 348 -14.34 4.96 -9.19
C GLY A 348 -14.65 5.11 -7.70
N SER A 349 -15.85 5.59 -7.38
CA SER A 349 -16.24 5.86 -5.98
C SER A 349 -16.48 4.60 -5.16
N ILE A 350 -17.12 3.58 -5.76
CA ILE A 350 -17.37 2.31 -5.08
C ILE A 350 -16.06 1.55 -4.87
N PHE A 351 -15.18 1.52 -5.86
CA PHE A 351 -13.86 0.90 -5.72
C PHE A 351 -13.01 1.61 -4.66
N ALA A 352 -13.01 2.96 -4.65
CA ALA A 352 -12.36 3.74 -3.60
C ALA A 352 -12.94 3.43 -2.20
N PHE A 353 -14.25 3.24 -2.08
CA PHE A 353 -14.89 2.86 -0.83
C PHE A 353 -14.44 1.46 -0.38
N ILE A 354 -14.48 0.45 -1.25
CA ILE A 354 -14.05 -0.92 -0.93
C ILE A 354 -12.58 -0.93 -0.51
N THR A 355 -11.70 -0.25 -1.25
CA THR A 355 -10.28 -0.16 -0.89
C THR A 355 -10.04 0.59 0.42
N SER A 356 -10.90 1.55 0.78
CA SER A 356 -10.86 2.21 2.09
C SER A 356 -11.21 1.25 3.22
N ILE A 357 -12.25 0.41 3.07
CA ILE A 357 -12.59 -0.63 4.04
C ILE A 357 -11.42 -1.60 4.24
N MET A 358 -10.72 -1.98 3.17
CA MET A 358 -9.51 -2.79 3.25
C MET A 358 -8.39 -2.09 4.04
N ASN A 359 -8.22 -0.78 3.86
CA ASN A 359 -7.23 0.00 4.60
C ASN A 359 -7.60 0.16 6.08
N VAL A 360 -8.91 0.33 6.41
CA VAL A 360 -9.40 0.29 7.80
C VAL A 360 -9.10 -1.08 8.43
N GLY A 361 -9.31 -2.18 7.69
CA GLY A 361 -8.90 -3.52 8.12
C GLY A 361 -7.41 -3.60 8.45
N LEU A 362 -6.55 -3.05 7.58
CA LEU A 362 -5.10 -3.00 7.79
C LEU A 362 -4.69 -2.16 9.02
N MET A 363 -5.34 -1.01 9.23
CA MET A 363 -5.14 -0.19 10.44
C MET A 363 -5.48 -0.99 11.70
N GLY A 364 -6.66 -1.60 11.73
CA GLY A 364 -7.10 -2.45 12.84
C GLY A 364 -6.18 -3.65 13.06
N SER A 365 -5.70 -4.28 11.97
CA SER A 365 -4.73 -5.37 11.99
C SER A 365 -3.43 -4.95 12.69
N SER A 366 -2.88 -3.78 12.34
CA SER A 366 -1.65 -3.26 12.96
C SER A 366 -1.85 -2.93 14.43
N ALA A 367 -2.93 -2.24 14.78
CA ALA A 367 -3.22 -1.86 16.16
C ALA A 367 -3.49 -3.10 17.06
N LEU A 368 -4.35 -4.03 16.59
CA LEU A 368 -4.65 -5.27 17.31
C LEU A 368 -3.41 -6.15 17.44
N GLY A 369 -2.60 -6.25 16.38
CA GLY A 369 -1.36 -7.02 16.40
C GLY A 369 -0.35 -6.48 17.42
N GLY A 370 -0.18 -5.16 17.49
CA GLY A 370 0.66 -4.52 18.50
C GLY A 370 0.16 -4.78 19.93
N TRP A 371 -1.15 -4.63 20.16
CA TRP A 371 -1.76 -4.90 21.46
C TRP A 371 -1.61 -6.37 21.89
N LEU A 372 -1.90 -7.31 20.99
CA LEU A 372 -1.76 -8.75 21.28
C LEU A 372 -0.30 -9.09 21.55
N TYR A 373 0.65 -8.56 20.78
CA TYR A 373 2.07 -8.81 21.00
C TYR A 373 2.51 -8.46 22.42
N GLU A 374 2.04 -7.33 22.95
CA GLU A 374 2.35 -6.91 24.31
C GLU A 374 1.80 -7.87 25.37
N LYS A 375 0.65 -8.50 25.12
CA LYS A 375 -0.03 -9.39 26.07
C LYS A 375 0.45 -10.83 26.02
N ILE A 376 0.74 -11.34 24.82
CA ILE A 376 0.95 -12.77 24.61
C ILE A 376 2.27 -13.10 23.89
N GLY A 377 3.03 -12.09 23.43
CA GLY A 377 4.29 -12.27 22.72
C GLY A 377 4.14 -12.67 21.25
N LEU A 378 5.27 -12.93 20.57
CA LEU A 378 5.32 -13.09 19.12
C LEU A 378 4.75 -14.43 18.63
N ALA A 379 5.11 -15.56 19.26
CA ALA A 379 4.69 -16.87 18.77
C ALA A 379 3.16 -17.07 18.83
N PRO A 380 2.45 -16.79 19.96
CA PRO A 380 1.00 -16.85 19.98
C PRO A 380 0.34 -15.85 19.01
N LEU A 381 0.90 -14.67 18.83
CA LEU A 381 0.41 -13.68 17.87
C LEU A 381 0.44 -14.23 16.43
N ILE A 382 1.53 -14.87 16.01
CA ILE A 382 1.64 -15.51 14.68
C ILE A 382 0.56 -16.59 14.54
N ILE A 383 0.36 -17.42 15.57
CA ILE A 383 -0.67 -18.47 15.55
C ILE A 383 -2.06 -17.87 15.38
N ILE A 384 -2.42 -16.86 16.18
CA ILE A 384 -3.70 -16.17 16.10
C ILE A 384 -3.88 -15.52 14.72
N SER A 385 -2.83 -14.90 14.18
CA SER A 385 -2.84 -14.31 12.84
C SER A 385 -3.15 -15.36 11.75
N GLY A 386 -2.46 -16.49 11.77
CA GLY A 386 -2.70 -17.58 10.82
C GLY A 386 -4.11 -18.17 10.94
N VAL A 387 -4.56 -18.46 12.16
CA VAL A 387 -5.92 -18.98 12.42
C VAL A 387 -6.98 -17.98 11.98
N THR A 388 -6.84 -16.70 12.34
CA THR A 388 -7.79 -15.64 11.93
C THR A 388 -7.88 -15.55 10.42
N SER A 389 -6.73 -15.62 9.72
CA SER A 389 -6.69 -15.61 8.25
C SER A 389 -7.43 -16.81 7.64
N LEU A 390 -7.36 -18.01 8.26
CA LEU A 390 -8.06 -19.20 7.78
C LEU A 390 -9.58 -19.16 8.08
N VAL A 391 -9.98 -18.58 9.20
CA VAL A 391 -11.41 -18.45 9.59
C VAL A 391 -12.19 -17.67 8.53
N ILE A 392 -11.54 -16.78 7.81
CA ILE A 392 -12.16 -15.99 6.73
C ILE A 392 -12.73 -16.87 5.61
N LEU A 393 -12.20 -18.08 5.41
CA LEU A 393 -12.73 -19.06 4.43
C LEU A 393 -14.21 -19.40 4.67
N VAL A 394 -14.71 -19.24 5.91
CA VAL A 394 -16.12 -19.45 6.26
C VAL A 394 -17.05 -18.49 5.48
N PHE A 395 -16.56 -17.32 5.08
CA PHE A 395 -17.35 -16.36 4.29
C PHE A 395 -17.46 -16.77 2.81
N LEU A 396 -16.52 -17.56 2.29
CA LEU A 396 -16.40 -17.84 0.86
C LEU A 396 -17.63 -18.50 0.21
N PRO A 397 -18.36 -19.44 0.87
CA PRO A 397 -19.59 -20.02 0.32
C PRO A 397 -20.72 -19.02 0.11
N PHE A 398 -20.73 -17.93 0.91
CA PHE A 398 -21.78 -16.91 0.86
C PHE A 398 -21.51 -15.82 -0.17
N LEU A 399 -20.32 -15.80 -0.74
CA LEU A 399 -19.93 -14.83 -1.75
C LEU A 399 -20.34 -15.31 -3.15
N LYS A 400 -21.03 -14.45 -3.88
CA LYS A 400 -21.26 -14.66 -5.31
C LYS A 400 -20.00 -14.23 -6.05
N VAL A 401 -19.26 -15.19 -6.56
CA VAL A 401 -18.04 -14.98 -7.35
C VAL A 401 -18.36 -15.32 -8.78
N GLU A 402 -18.11 -14.39 -9.71
CA GLU A 402 -18.24 -14.63 -11.14
C GLU A 402 -17.18 -15.67 -11.57
N GLU A 403 -17.61 -16.64 -12.39
CA GLU A 403 -16.76 -17.75 -12.83
C GLU A 403 -15.84 -17.36 -14.01
#